data_68e7bf592181a3830319f899d20893e2
#
_entry.id   68e7bf592181a3830319f899d20893e2
#
_cell.length_a   1.000
_cell.length_b   1.000
_cell.length_c   1.000
_cell.angle_alpha   90.00
_cell.angle_beta   90.00
_cell.angle_gamma   90.00
#
_symmetry.space_group_name_H-M   'P 1'
#
loop_
_entity.id
_entity.type
_entity.pdbx_description
1 polymer ?
#
loop_
_entity_poly.entity_id
_entity_poly.type
_entity_poly.pdbx_seq_one_letter_code
_entity_poly.pdbx_strand_id
1 'polypeptide(L)'
;MLKVDNLSKVFNIHILGDKVIEGCDGVIFNVDKGEFLGLAGPSGAGKSTILKCLYRTYLPTSGDIWYDSILFEKVNMSTIADHMVIDIRHKEIGYVSQFLKVIPRVSAIDVVAEPLLTRNGASAKEARKKAGELLERLNIPACLLDAYPATFSGGEQQRVNIARAVIWKPRLLLLDEPTASLDRDSVSIVVQLLREMRAQGASMIGIFHDEKLMESIADRVYRVNQEISDVG
;
A
#
# COMPACT_ATOMS: atom_id res chain seq x y z
N MET A 1 -14.02 8.10 4.03
CA MET A 1 -12.55 8.11 3.89
C MET A 1 -12.13 8.25 2.43
N LEU A 2 -12.52 7.32 1.55
CA LEU A 2 -12.21 7.35 0.13
C LEU A 2 -13.44 6.90 -0.67
N LYS A 3 -13.75 7.56 -1.81
CA LYS A 3 -14.79 7.15 -2.75
C LYS A 3 -14.18 7.14 -4.16
N VAL A 4 -14.34 6.03 -4.85
CA VAL A 4 -14.00 5.86 -6.26
C VAL A 4 -15.29 5.88 -7.07
N ASP A 5 -15.34 6.69 -8.13
CA ASP A 5 -16.54 6.89 -8.94
C ASP A 5 -16.19 6.74 -10.42
N ASN A 6 -16.63 5.65 -11.02
CA ASN A 6 -16.47 5.31 -12.42
C ASN A 6 -15.01 5.43 -12.93
N LEU A 7 -14.06 4.92 -12.13
CA LEU A 7 -12.63 5.00 -12.43
C LEU A 7 -12.27 4.08 -13.58
N SER A 8 -11.64 4.64 -14.62
CA SER A 8 -11.11 3.87 -15.75
C SER A 8 -9.67 4.29 -16.07
N LYS A 9 -8.85 3.33 -16.48
CA LYS A 9 -7.47 3.54 -16.91
C LYS A 9 -7.16 2.76 -18.18
N VAL A 10 -6.78 3.49 -19.21
CA VAL A 10 -6.31 2.95 -20.49
C VAL A 10 -4.84 3.34 -20.70
N PHE A 11 -4.04 2.41 -21.20
CA PHE A 11 -2.64 2.62 -21.57
C PHE A 11 -2.49 2.56 -23.09
N ASN A 12 -1.92 3.59 -23.67
CA ASN A 12 -1.55 3.62 -25.10
C ASN A 12 -0.06 3.28 -25.22
N ILE A 13 0.29 2.18 -25.87
CA ILE A 13 1.66 1.71 -26.04
C ILE A 13 2.11 2.01 -27.47
N HIS A 14 2.64 3.20 -27.71
CA HIS A 14 3.11 3.63 -29.03
C HIS A 14 4.23 2.76 -29.62
N ILE A 15 5.12 2.21 -28.78
CA ILE A 15 6.26 1.37 -29.21
C ILE A 15 5.78 0.03 -29.81
N LEU A 16 4.56 -0.41 -29.50
CA LEU A 16 3.97 -1.66 -30.00
C LEU A 16 2.88 -1.41 -31.07
N GLY A 17 3.01 -0.35 -31.89
CA GLY A 17 2.06 -0.04 -32.95
C GLY A 17 0.73 0.51 -32.43
N ASP A 18 0.78 1.45 -31.49
CA ASP A 18 -0.40 2.10 -30.84
C ASP A 18 -1.38 1.11 -30.20
N LYS A 19 -0.84 0.03 -29.61
CA LYS A 19 -1.66 -0.93 -28.90
C LYS A 19 -2.32 -0.28 -27.68
N VAL A 20 -3.64 -0.39 -27.60
CA VAL A 20 -4.44 0.05 -26.47
C VAL A 20 -4.61 -1.12 -25.49
N ILE A 21 -4.24 -0.92 -24.22
CA ILE A 21 -4.44 -1.88 -23.15
C ILE A 21 -5.33 -1.25 -22.09
N GLU A 22 -6.47 -1.90 -21.82
CA GLU A 22 -7.35 -1.54 -20.73
C GLU A 22 -6.74 -1.99 -19.40
N GLY A 23 -6.47 -1.05 -18.51
CA GLY A 23 -5.93 -1.33 -17.18
C GLY A 23 -7.01 -1.62 -16.14
N CYS A 24 -8.10 -0.88 -16.18
CA CYS A 24 -9.35 -1.10 -15.44
C CYS A 24 -10.43 -0.22 -16.04
N ASP A 25 -11.70 -0.62 -15.86
CA ASP A 25 -12.84 0.13 -16.38
C ASP A 25 -14.02 0.15 -15.42
N GLY A 26 -14.69 1.31 -15.31
CA GLY A 26 -15.95 1.49 -14.60
C GLY A 26 -15.90 1.17 -13.09
N VAL A 27 -14.75 1.29 -12.45
CA VAL A 27 -14.56 0.90 -11.04
C VAL A 27 -15.30 1.84 -10.10
N ILE A 28 -16.18 1.28 -9.24
CA ILE A 28 -16.98 2.04 -8.28
C ILE A 28 -16.92 1.36 -6.91
N PHE A 29 -16.39 2.02 -5.90
CA PHE A 29 -16.45 1.59 -4.50
C PHE A 29 -16.18 2.76 -3.55
N ASN A 30 -16.46 2.54 -2.27
CA ASN A 30 -16.06 3.43 -1.19
C ASN A 30 -15.31 2.65 -0.11
N VAL A 31 -14.53 3.37 0.69
CA VAL A 31 -13.85 2.85 1.89
C VAL A 31 -14.10 3.81 3.04
N ASP A 32 -14.59 3.31 4.15
CA ASP A 32 -14.84 4.08 5.35
C ASP A 32 -13.60 4.18 6.24
N LYS A 33 -13.64 5.03 7.28
CA LYS A 33 -12.54 5.14 8.23
C LYS A 33 -12.40 3.85 9.04
N GLY A 34 -11.18 3.32 9.12
CA GLY A 34 -10.88 2.09 9.83
C GLY A 34 -11.34 0.82 9.11
N GLU A 35 -11.83 0.94 7.88
CA GLU A 35 -12.26 -0.19 7.07
C GLU A 35 -11.09 -0.79 6.30
N PHE A 36 -11.10 -2.12 6.14
CA PHE A 36 -10.22 -2.85 5.23
C PHE A 36 -11.03 -3.40 4.05
N LEU A 37 -10.80 -2.84 2.86
CA LEU A 37 -11.38 -3.32 1.59
C LEU A 37 -10.38 -4.23 0.87
N GLY A 38 -10.77 -5.48 0.59
CA GLY A 38 -10.03 -6.38 -0.29
C GLY A 38 -10.37 -6.12 -1.77
N LEU A 39 -9.38 -6.16 -2.65
CA LEU A 39 -9.59 -6.16 -4.11
C LEU A 39 -9.35 -7.56 -4.66
N ALA A 40 -10.40 -8.24 -5.11
CA ALA A 40 -10.38 -9.57 -5.71
C ALA A 40 -10.58 -9.53 -7.23
N GLY A 41 -10.26 -10.64 -7.88
CA GLY A 41 -10.46 -10.84 -9.31
C GLY A 41 -9.28 -11.56 -9.96
N PRO A 42 -9.43 -12.03 -11.20
CA PRO A 42 -8.41 -12.79 -11.89
C PRO A 42 -7.11 -12.00 -12.11
N SER A 43 -6.03 -12.73 -12.42
CA SER A 43 -4.78 -12.07 -12.83
C SER A 43 -5.04 -11.22 -14.08
N GLY A 44 -4.46 -10.02 -14.13
CA GLY A 44 -4.69 -9.09 -15.23
C GLY A 44 -5.98 -8.25 -15.14
N ALA A 45 -6.87 -8.47 -14.17
CA ALA A 45 -8.11 -7.70 -14.01
C ALA A 45 -7.92 -6.21 -13.61
N GLY A 46 -6.67 -5.73 -13.52
CA GLY A 46 -6.40 -4.31 -13.23
C GLY A 46 -6.31 -3.95 -11.76
N LYS A 47 -6.32 -4.90 -10.82
CA LYS A 47 -6.24 -4.64 -9.37
C LYS A 47 -5.07 -3.73 -8.97
N SER A 48 -3.84 -4.05 -9.39
CA SER A 48 -2.66 -3.21 -9.13
C SER A 48 -2.73 -1.86 -9.86
N THR A 49 -3.42 -1.79 -11.01
CA THR A 49 -3.68 -0.53 -11.71
C THR A 49 -4.58 0.37 -10.87
N ILE A 50 -5.63 -0.19 -10.27
CA ILE A 50 -6.51 0.54 -9.34
C ILE A 50 -5.67 1.11 -8.19
N LEU A 51 -4.89 0.29 -7.46
CA LEU A 51 -4.04 0.78 -6.37
C LEU A 51 -3.08 1.89 -6.82
N LYS A 52 -2.47 1.76 -8.01
CA LYS A 52 -1.57 2.78 -8.56
C LYS A 52 -2.30 4.07 -8.96
N CYS A 53 -3.56 4.00 -9.37
CA CYS A 53 -4.40 5.18 -9.57
C CYS A 53 -4.77 5.84 -8.23
N LEU A 54 -5.14 5.07 -7.20
CA LEU A 54 -5.41 5.58 -5.86
C LEU A 54 -4.18 6.28 -5.25
N TYR A 55 -3.00 5.70 -5.43
CA TYR A 55 -1.73 6.30 -5.00
C TYR A 55 -1.25 7.42 -5.93
N ARG A 56 -1.96 7.66 -7.06
CA ARG A 56 -1.59 8.66 -8.06
C ARG A 56 -0.21 8.40 -8.71
N THR A 57 0.21 7.14 -8.81
CA THR A 57 1.33 6.73 -9.68
C THR A 57 0.89 6.76 -11.14
N TYR A 58 -0.37 6.39 -11.39
CA TYR A 58 -1.03 6.54 -12.68
C TYR A 58 -2.14 7.57 -12.57
N LEU A 59 -2.22 8.45 -13.56
CA LEU A 59 -3.39 9.30 -13.77
C LEU A 59 -4.53 8.44 -14.33
N PRO A 60 -5.75 8.49 -13.76
CA PRO A 60 -6.93 7.94 -14.40
C PRO A 60 -7.11 8.49 -15.81
N THR A 61 -7.69 7.70 -16.70
CA THR A 61 -8.17 8.17 -18.00
C THR A 61 -9.50 8.89 -17.86
N SER A 62 -10.37 8.36 -16.97
CA SER A 62 -11.65 8.98 -16.59
C SER A 62 -12.04 8.56 -15.18
N GLY A 63 -13.05 9.20 -14.63
CA GLY A 63 -13.58 8.95 -13.29
C GLY A 63 -12.85 9.71 -12.19
N ASP A 64 -13.43 9.67 -11.00
CA ASP A 64 -13.03 10.47 -9.86
C ASP A 64 -12.58 9.62 -8.67
N ILE A 65 -11.57 10.10 -7.95
CA ILE A 65 -11.08 9.51 -6.71
C ILE A 65 -11.18 10.59 -5.63
N TRP A 66 -12.25 10.55 -4.86
CA TRP A 66 -12.48 11.46 -3.74
C TRP A 66 -11.82 10.95 -2.48
N TYR A 67 -11.00 11.78 -1.84
CA TYR A 67 -10.27 11.47 -0.62
C TYR A 67 -10.51 12.53 0.45
N ASP A 68 -10.83 12.12 1.69
CA ASP A 68 -10.96 13.01 2.85
C ASP A 68 -9.59 13.21 3.48
N SER A 69 -8.85 14.20 2.96
CA SER A 69 -7.53 14.59 3.47
C SER A 69 -7.65 15.39 4.77
N ILE A 70 -6.69 15.22 5.68
CA ILE A 70 -6.55 16.11 6.84
C ILE A 70 -5.85 17.43 6.49
N LEU A 71 -5.12 17.46 5.37
CA LEU A 71 -4.39 18.65 4.92
C LEU A 71 -5.26 19.58 4.07
N PHE A 72 -6.17 19.03 3.27
CA PHE A 72 -6.86 19.76 2.22
C PHE A 72 -8.37 19.49 2.19
N GLU A 73 -8.95 18.92 3.27
CA GLU A 73 -10.35 18.50 3.33
C GLU A 73 -10.69 17.46 2.24
N LYS A 74 -11.84 17.57 1.61
CA LYS A 74 -12.28 16.65 0.56
C LYS A 74 -11.69 17.06 -0.78
N VAL A 75 -10.84 16.24 -1.33
CA VAL A 75 -10.15 16.48 -2.62
C VAL A 75 -10.44 15.39 -3.63
N ASN A 76 -10.40 15.75 -4.91
CA ASN A 76 -10.41 14.79 -5.99
C ASN A 76 -8.97 14.48 -6.41
N MET A 77 -8.47 13.30 -6.02
CA MET A 77 -7.12 12.84 -6.34
C MET A 77 -6.86 12.71 -7.85
N SER A 78 -7.91 12.58 -8.69
CA SER A 78 -7.76 12.53 -10.14
C SER A 78 -7.31 13.85 -10.75
N THR A 79 -7.65 15.00 -10.13
CA THR A 79 -7.51 16.33 -10.73
C THR A 79 -6.71 17.33 -9.92
N ILE A 80 -6.46 17.08 -8.62
CA ILE A 80 -5.67 18.02 -7.79
C ILE A 80 -4.24 18.18 -8.30
N ALA A 81 -3.62 19.30 -7.94
CA ALA A 81 -2.25 19.61 -8.32
C ALA A 81 -1.24 18.60 -7.74
N ASP A 82 -0.18 18.30 -8.49
CA ASP A 82 0.80 17.26 -8.12
C ASP A 82 1.50 17.52 -6.77
N HIS A 83 1.75 18.78 -6.39
CA HIS A 83 2.33 19.08 -5.09
C HIS A 83 1.41 18.67 -3.94
N MET A 84 0.07 18.86 -4.05
CA MET A 84 -0.89 18.40 -3.06
C MET A 84 -0.92 16.86 -2.98
N VAL A 85 -0.79 16.16 -4.11
CA VAL A 85 -0.66 14.70 -4.13
C VAL A 85 0.58 14.26 -3.37
N ILE A 86 1.72 14.93 -3.56
CA ILE A 86 2.97 14.62 -2.86
C ILE A 86 2.78 14.81 -1.35
N ASP A 87 2.15 15.89 -0.90
CA ASP A 87 1.89 16.15 0.51
C ASP A 87 0.97 15.09 1.14
N ILE A 88 -0.13 14.72 0.46
CA ILE A 88 -1.04 13.66 0.91
C ILE A 88 -0.30 12.31 1.00
N ARG A 89 0.46 11.92 -0.01
CA ARG A 89 1.27 10.70 0.01
C ARG A 89 2.31 10.72 1.12
N HIS A 90 2.89 11.87 1.39
CA HIS A 90 3.89 12.03 2.43
C HIS A 90 3.30 11.98 3.84
N LYS A 91 2.08 12.48 4.06
CA LYS A 91 1.50 12.62 5.40
C LYS A 91 0.37 11.64 5.71
N GLU A 92 -0.28 11.05 4.70
CA GLU A 92 -1.52 10.33 4.92
C GLU A 92 -1.58 8.94 4.30
N ILE A 93 -0.92 8.69 3.15
CA ILE A 93 -1.06 7.43 2.40
C ILE A 93 0.23 6.63 2.39
N GLY A 94 0.20 5.43 2.99
CA GLY A 94 1.26 4.42 2.88
C GLY A 94 1.02 3.50 1.69
N TYR A 95 2.09 3.01 1.07
CA TYR A 95 2.02 2.04 -0.03
C TYR A 95 3.04 0.92 0.17
N VAL A 96 2.55 -0.31 0.25
CA VAL A 96 3.38 -1.52 0.19
C VAL A 96 3.30 -2.05 -1.23
N SER A 97 4.39 -1.94 -1.96
CA SER A 97 4.51 -2.49 -3.32
C SER A 97 4.83 -3.98 -3.27
N GLN A 98 4.57 -4.69 -4.36
CA GLN A 98 4.90 -6.11 -4.52
C GLN A 98 6.39 -6.39 -4.30
N PHE A 99 7.26 -5.43 -4.67
CA PHE A 99 8.71 -5.53 -4.47
C PHE A 99 9.26 -4.29 -3.80
N LEU A 100 10.20 -4.47 -2.87
CA LEU A 100 10.95 -3.37 -2.28
C LEU A 100 11.79 -2.67 -3.36
N LYS A 101 11.59 -1.36 -3.50
CA LYS A 101 12.54 -0.52 -4.26
C LYS A 101 13.76 -0.28 -3.38
N VAL A 102 14.78 -1.09 -3.58
CA VAL A 102 16.00 -1.03 -2.78
C VAL A 102 16.76 0.26 -3.07
N ILE A 103 17.18 0.96 -2.02
CA ILE A 103 18.08 2.10 -2.10
C ILE A 103 19.50 1.56 -1.91
N PRO A 104 20.41 1.70 -2.91
CA PRO A 104 21.77 1.18 -2.77
C PRO A 104 22.51 1.80 -1.57
N ARG A 105 23.25 0.97 -0.85
CA ARG A 105 24.11 1.39 0.27
C ARG A 105 23.39 2.06 1.46
N VAL A 106 22.09 1.81 1.62
CA VAL A 106 21.33 2.22 2.81
C VAL A 106 20.97 0.96 3.59
N SER A 107 21.22 0.97 4.90
CA SER A 107 20.95 -0.17 5.78
C SER A 107 19.45 -0.41 5.96
N ALA A 108 19.04 -1.64 6.29
CA ALA A 108 17.62 -1.97 6.51
C ALA A 108 16.99 -1.10 7.60
N ILE A 109 17.71 -0.87 8.69
CA ILE A 109 17.23 -0.04 9.78
C ILE A 109 17.06 1.42 9.35
N ASP A 110 17.94 1.97 8.51
CA ASP A 110 17.84 3.34 8.01
C ASP A 110 16.74 3.48 6.97
N VAL A 111 16.51 2.47 6.12
CA VAL A 111 15.37 2.43 5.18
C VAL A 111 14.05 2.52 5.95
N VAL A 112 13.94 1.83 7.08
CA VAL A 112 12.71 1.82 7.90
C VAL A 112 12.61 3.06 8.80
N ALA A 113 13.73 3.61 9.26
CA ALA A 113 13.75 4.82 10.09
C ALA A 113 13.43 6.11 9.31
N GLU A 114 13.76 6.15 8.00
CA GLU A 114 13.62 7.33 7.14
C GLU A 114 12.23 8.00 7.23
N PRO A 115 11.09 7.27 7.15
CA PRO A 115 9.78 7.91 7.25
C PRO A 115 9.50 8.60 8.59
N LEU A 116 10.08 8.12 9.70
CA LEU A 116 9.93 8.78 11.00
C LEU A 116 10.71 10.11 11.06
N LEU A 117 11.87 10.18 10.40
CA LEU A 117 12.67 11.39 10.31
C LEU A 117 11.97 12.45 9.46
N THR A 118 11.53 12.06 8.28
CA THR A 118 11.02 13.00 7.26
C THR A 118 9.57 13.41 7.48
N ARG A 119 8.74 12.53 8.03
CA ARG A 119 7.29 12.74 8.17
C ARG A 119 6.89 13.15 9.59
N ASN A 120 7.54 12.59 10.61
CA ASN A 120 7.16 12.78 12.01
C ASN A 120 8.13 13.66 12.78
N GLY A 121 9.27 14.07 12.19
CA GLY A 121 10.27 14.89 12.83
C GLY A 121 10.98 14.23 14.03
N ALA A 122 11.00 12.89 14.08
CA ALA A 122 11.68 12.14 15.13
C ALA A 122 13.19 12.37 15.10
N SER A 123 13.86 12.26 16.25
CA SER A 123 15.34 12.25 16.28
C SER A 123 15.87 10.97 15.62
N ALA A 124 17.08 11.04 15.04
CA ALA A 124 17.71 9.89 14.40
C ALA A 124 17.84 8.68 15.35
N LYS A 125 18.18 8.93 16.61
CA LYS A 125 18.30 7.88 17.64
C LYS A 125 16.96 7.20 17.92
N GLU A 126 15.88 7.98 18.04
CA GLU A 126 14.53 7.46 18.29
C GLU A 126 13.98 6.71 17.07
N ALA A 127 14.17 7.27 15.86
CA ALA A 127 13.74 6.65 14.63
C ALA A 127 14.41 5.28 14.41
N ARG A 128 15.74 5.19 14.56
CA ARG A 128 16.46 3.92 14.46
C ARG A 128 16.03 2.92 15.55
N LYS A 129 15.79 3.36 16.79
CA LYS A 129 15.29 2.49 17.84
C LYS A 129 13.95 1.86 17.47
N LYS A 130 12.96 2.67 17.08
CA LYS A 130 11.64 2.20 16.65
C LYS A 130 11.71 1.31 15.40
N ALA A 131 12.60 1.63 14.46
CA ALA A 131 12.82 0.83 13.28
C ALA A 131 13.40 -0.55 13.61
N GLY A 132 14.38 -0.64 14.51
CA GLY A 132 14.94 -1.89 15.00
C GLY A 132 13.89 -2.76 15.67
N GLU A 133 13.13 -2.21 16.62
CA GLU A 133 12.04 -2.92 17.32
C GLU A 133 10.99 -3.47 16.34
N LEU A 134 10.63 -2.72 15.30
CA LEU A 134 9.67 -3.20 14.30
C LEU A 134 10.26 -4.26 13.37
N LEU A 135 11.51 -4.12 12.97
CA LEU A 135 12.22 -5.11 12.14
C LEU A 135 12.39 -6.44 12.88
N GLU A 136 12.79 -6.41 14.15
CA GLU A 136 12.88 -7.61 15.00
C GLU A 136 11.51 -8.28 15.16
N ARG A 137 10.46 -7.50 15.39
CA ARG A 137 9.09 -8.01 15.45
C ARG A 137 8.67 -8.70 14.13
N LEU A 138 9.16 -8.21 12.99
CA LEU A 138 8.93 -8.82 11.67
C LEU A 138 9.93 -9.93 11.34
N ASN A 139 10.61 -10.50 12.36
CA ASN A 139 11.59 -11.59 12.22
C ASN A 139 12.75 -11.26 11.27
N ILE A 140 13.21 -10.00 11.25
CA ILE A 140 14.49 -9.65 10.63
C ILE A 140 15.58 -9.86 11.68
N PRO A 141 16.56 -10.75 11.44
CA PRO A 141 17.64 -11.02 12.38
C PRO A 141 18.43 -9.76 12.74
N ALA A 142 18.82 -9.61 14.01
CA ALA A 142 19.56 -8.45 14.48
C ALA A 142 20.86 -8.17 13.69
N CYS A 143 21.55 -9.22 13.22
CA CYS A 143 22.73 -9.11 12.39
C CYS A 143 22.48 -8.49 10.99
N LEU A 144 21.22 -8.44 10.54
CA LEU A 144 20.84 -7.86 9.26
C LEU A 144 20.37 -6.40 9.36
N LEU A 145 20.19 -5.86 10.56
CA LEU A 145 19.65 -4.49 10.73
C LEU A 145 20.54 -3.43 10.05
N ASP A 146 21.84 -3.58 10.16
CA ASP A 146 22.82 -2.67 9.53
C ASP A 146 23.28 -3.13 8.14
N ALA A 147 22.76 -4.27 7.64
CA ALA A 147 23.05 -4.77 6.29
C ALA A 147 22.14 -4.11 5.23
N TYR A 148 22.56 -4.22 3.98
CA TYR A 148 21.82 -3.62 2.85
C TYR A 148 20.71 -4.57 2.36
N PRO A 149 19.45 -4.09 2.24
CA PRO A 149 18.34 -4.94 1.78
C PRO A 149 18.56 -5.59 0.40
N ALA A 150 19.47 -5.06 -0.43
CA ALA A 150 19.83 -5.67 -1.71
C ALA A 150 20.39 -7.10 -1.57
N THR A 151 20.92 -7.46 -0.40
CA THR A 151 21.51 -8.78 -0.12
C THR A 151 20.54 -9.75 0.56
N PHE A 152 19.31 -9.30 0.85
CA PHE A 152 18.29 -10.06 1.56
C PHE A 152 17.54 -11.01 0.63
N SER A 153 16.97 -12.07 1.19
CA SER A 153 15.96 -12.88 0.51
C SER A 153 14.71 -12.06 0.15
N GLY A 154 13.93 -12.53 -0.81
CA GLY A 154 12.69 -11.83 -1.21
C GLY A 154 11.72 -11.62 -0.05
N GLY A 155 11.60 -12.59 0.87
CA GLY A 155 10.77 -12.47 2.06
C GLY A 155 11.29 -11.44 3.06
N GLU A 156 12.60 -11.38 3.29
CA GLU A 156 13.22 -10.34 4.15
C GLU A 156 13.05 -8.96 3.55
N GLN A 157 13.26 -8.81 2.23
CA GLN A 157 13.02 -7.54 1.53
C GLN A 157 11.57 -7.10 1.68
N GLN A 158 10.61 -8.02 1.55
CA GLN A 158 9.20 -7.71 1.69
C GLN A 158 8.85 -7.29 3.12
N ARG A 159 9.42 -7.93 4.14
CA ARG A 159 9.24 -7.51 5.54
C ARG A 159 9.80 -6.10 5.81
N VAL A 160 10.96 -5.75 5.24
CA VAL A 160 11.50 -4.39 5.28
C VAL A 160 10.58 -3.38 4.57
N ASN A 161 10.02 -3.76 3.41
CA ASN A 161 9.06 -2.94 2.66
C ASN A 161 7.80 -2.64 3.48
N ILE A 162 7.24 -3.66 4.12
CA ILE A 162 6.09 -3.51 5.02
C ILE A 162 6.46 -2.61 6.20
N ALA A 163 7.58 -2.88 6.91
CA ALA A 163 8.03 -2.08 8.03
C ALA A 163 8.13 -0.60 7.67
N ARG A 164 8.76 -0.27 6.55
CA ARG A 164 8.90 1.10 6.05
C ARG A 164 7.55 1.78 5.81
N ALA A 165 6.59 1.05 5.24
CA ALA A 165 5.29 1.61 4.92
C ALA A 165 4.42 1.88 6.16
N VAL A 166 4.57 1.10 7.23
CA VAL A 166 3.68 1.13 8.40
C VAL A 166 4.23 1.88 9.60
N ILE A 167 5.55 2.05 9.72
CA ILE A 167 6.20 2.59 10.93
C ILE A 167 5.72 3.99 11.32
N TRP A 168 5.34 4.79 10.37
CA TRP A 168 4.87 6.16 10.56
C TRP A 168 3.35 6.27 10.71
N LYS A 169 2.63 5.12 10.72
CA LYS A 169 1.18 4.98 10.95
C LYS A 169 0.32 5.79 9.97
N PRO A 170 0.33 5.45 8.67
CA PRO A 170 -0.50 6.11 7.67
C PRO A 170 -1.99 5.97 7.99
N ARG A 171 -2.79 6.95 7.58
CA ARG A 171 -4.26 6.91 7.70
C ARG A 171 -4.90 5.95 6.68
N LEU A 172 -4.32 5.88 5.49
CA LEU A 172 -4.70 4.94 4.44
C LEU A 172 -3.47 4.12 4.04
N LEU A 173 -3.58 2.80 4.07
CA LEU A 173 -2.53 1.90 3.65
C LEU A 173 -2.99 1.11 2.41
N LEU A 174 -2.24 1.24 1.34
CA LEU A 174 -2.44 0.49 0.10
C LEU A 174 -1.47 -0.69 0.07
N LEU A 175 -1.99 -1.89 -0.16
CA LEU A 175 -1.25 -3.16 -0.05
C LEU A 175 -1.32 -3.91 -1.40
N ASP A 176 -0.20 -3.96 -2.12
CA ASP A 176 -0.08 -4.67 -3.40
C ASP A 176 0.66 -5.99 -3.18
N GLU A 177 -0.08 -7.06 -2.93
CA GLU A 177 0.41 -8.41 -2.65
C GLU A 177 1.47 -8.48 -1.51
N PRO A 178 1.18 -7.96 -0.31
CA PRO A 178 2.17 -7.81 0.75
C PRO A 178 2.73 -9.13 1.28
N THR A 179 2.05 -10.25 1.03
CA THR A 179 2.39 -11.58 1.58
C THR A 179 2.90 -12.58 0.55
N ALA A 180 3.03 -12.20 -0.74
CA ALA A 180 3.33 -13.14 -1.84
C ALA A 180 4.68 -13.88 -1.68
N SER A 181 5.68 -13.27 -1.03
CA SER A 181 7.02 -13.84 -0.85
C SER A 181 7.30 -14.30 0.59
N LEU A 182 6.27 -14.39 1.45
CA LEU A 182 6.42 -14.71 2.86
C LEU A 182 6.08 -16.17 3.17
N ASP A 183 6.83 -16.76 4.13
CA ASP A 183 6.45 -18.00 4.77
C ASP A 183 5.22 -17.82 5.71
N ARG A 184 4.62 -18.92 6.15
CA ARG A 184 3.39 -18.92 6.97
C ARG A 184 3.53 -18.15 8.27
N ASP A 185 4.67 -18.24 8.94
CA ASP A 185 4.91 -17.57 10.22
C ASP A 185 5.01 -16.07 10.01
N SER A 186 5.75 -15.64 9.00
CA SER A 186 5.85 -14.24 8.59
C SER A 186 4.50 -13.66 8.15
N VAL A 187 3.69 -14.43 7.42
CA VAL A 187 2.30 -14.02 7.07
C VAL A 187 1.49 -13.74 8.33
N SER A 188 1.55 -14.62 9.33
CA SER A 188 0.80 -14.46 10.58
C SER A 188 1.18 -13.18 11.33
N ILE A 189 2.47 -12.87 11.39
CA ILE A 189 2.98 -11.62 12.01
C ILE A 189 2.50 -10.39 11.26
N VAL A 190 2.57 -10.40 9.93
CA VAL A 190 2.09 -9.29 9.10
C VAL A 190 0.59 -9.08 9.26
N VAL A 191 -0.20 -10.15 9.25
CA VAL A 191 -1.66 -10.07 9.47
C VAL A 191 -1.98 -9.47 10.83
N GLN A 192 -1.28 -9.89 11.89
CA GLN A 192 -1.46 -9.31 13.21
C GLN A 192 -1.12 -7.81 13.23
N LEU A 193 -0.03 -7.41 12.58
CA LEU A 193 0.36 -6.00 12.46
C LEU A 193 -0.71 -5.16 11.73
N LEU A 194 -1.27 -5.68 10.63
CA LEU A 194 -2.35 -5.01 9.90
C LEU A 194 -3.62 -4.87 10.75
N ARG A 195 -3.99 -5.91 11.50
CA ARG A 195 -5.13 -5.85 12.45
C ARG A 195 -4.93 -4.79 13.53
N GLU A 196 -3.73 -4.68 14.09
CA GLU A 196 -3.40 -3.66 15.08
C GLU A 196 -3.48 -2.24 14.50
N MET A 197 -2.97 -2.03 13.28
CA MET A 197 -3.06 -0.74 12.60
C MET A 197 -4.52 -0.36 12.34
N ARG A 198 -5.34 -1.31 11.90
CA ARG A 198 -6.78 -1.11 11.72
C ARG A 198 -7.45 -0.75 13.04
N ALA A 199 -7.17 -1.46 14.13
CA ALA A 199 -7.68 -1.15 15.46
C ALA A 199 -7.26 0.25 15.96
N GLN A 200 -6.15 0.79 15.44
CA GLN A 200 -5.71 2.17 15.66
C GLN A 200 -6.36 3.19 14.70
N GLY A 201 -7.28 2.76 13.83
CA GLY A 201 -8.05 3.62 12.95
C GLY A 201 -7.50 3.78 11.52
N ALA A 202 -6.47 3.05 11.13
CA ALA A 202 -5.99 3.03 9.75
C ALA A 202 -7.01 2.35 8.83
N SER A 203 -7.31 2.98 7.69
CA SER A 203 -8.06 2.35 6.61
C SER A 203 -7.12 1.63 5.67
N MET A 204 -7.58 0.56 5.01
CA MET A 204 -6.73 -0.24 4.15
C MET A 204 -7.44 -0.64 2.86
N ILE A 205 -6.67 -0.72 1.78
CA ILE A 205 -7.11 -1.34 0.52
C ILE A 205 -6.02 -2.33 0.11
N GLY A 206 -6.36 -3.60 -0.06
CA GLY A 206 -5.35 -4.64 -0.27
C GLY A 206 -5.68 -5.64 -1.36
N ILE A 207 -4.65 -6.05 -2.09
CA ILE A 207 -4.65 -7.18 -3.01
C ILE A 207 -3.83 -8.28 -2.36
N PHE A 208 -4.38 -9.50 -2.34
CA PHE A 208 -3.68 -10.68 -1.83
C PHE A 208 -3.76 -11.79 -2.87
N HIS A 209 -2.68 -12.56 -2.99
CA HIS A 209 -2.68 -13.75 -3.83
C HIS A 209 -3.57 -14.86 -3.25
N ASP A 210 -3.58 -14.98 -1.93
CA ASP A 210 -4.47 -15.88 -1.20
C ASP A 210 -5.78 -15.15 -0.86
N GLU A 211 -6.84 -15.45 -1.63
CA GLU A 211 -8.17 -14.85 -1.43
C GLU A 211 -8.77 -15.24 -0.06
N LYS A 212 -8.52 -16.46 0.43
CA LYS A 212 -9.03 -16.89 1.75
C LYS A 212 -8.38 -16.09 2.88
N LEU A 213 -7.08 -15.82 2.77
CA LEU A 213 -6.40 -14.95 3.71
C LEU A 213 -7.01 -13.55 3.67
N MET A 214 -7.20 -12.98 2.49
CA MET A 214 -7.81 -11.67 2.31
C MET A 214 -9.21 -11.59 2.94
N GLU A 215 -10.08 -12.56 2.64
CA GLU A 215 -11.44 -12.65 3.21
C GLU A 215 -11.44 -12.78 4.73
N SER A 216 -10.40 -13.37 5.32
CA SER A 216 -10.26 -13.50 6.79
C SER A 216 -9.87 -12.20 7.51
N ILE A 217 -9.43 -11.18 6.78
CA ILE A 217 -8.91 -9.92 7.35
C ILE A 217 -9.63 -8.67 6.83
N ALA A 218 -10.25 -8.75 5.65
CA ALA A 218 -11.01 -7.66 5.06
C ALA A 218 -12.45 -7.61 5.62
N ASP A 219 -13.03 -6.41 5.71
CA ASP A 219 -14.44 -6.23 6.07
C ASP A 219 -15.35 -6.48 4.89
N ARG A 220 -14.91 -6.03 3.71
CA ARG A 220 -15.59 -6.21 2.44
C ARG A 220 -14.60 -6.54 1.34
N VAL A 221 -15.09 -7.18 0.29
CA VAL A 221 -14.31 -7.48 -0.91
C VAL A 221 -15.00 -6.86 -2.12
N TYR A 222 -14.25 -6.02 -2.84
CA TYR A 222 -14.64 -5.54 -4.17
C TYR A 222 -14.06 -6.49 -5.23
N ARG A 223 -14.93 -7.09 -6.02
CA ARG A 223 -14.52 -7.96 -7.14
C ARG A 223 -14.47 -7.13 -8.42
N VAL A 224 -13.27 -6.97 -8.97
CA VAL A 224 -13.06 -6.22 -10.23
C VAL A 224 -13.83 -6.94 -11.33
N ASN A 225 -14.70 -6.18 -12.04
CA ASN A 225 -15.66 -6.67 -13.03
C ASN A 225 -16.86 -7.45 -12.46
N GLN A 226 -17.15 -7.34 -11.16
CA GLN A 226 -18.36 -7.86 -10.49
C GLN A 226 -18.80 -6.88 -9.39
N GLU A 227 -20.01 -7.06 -8.85
CA GLU A 227 -20.55 -6.23 -7.77
C GLU A 227 -19.85 -6.47 -6.43
N ILE A 228 -19.96 -5.49 -5.51
CA ILE A 228 -19.41 -5.58 -4.15
C ILE A 228 -20.15 -6.67 -3.37
N SER A 229 -19.39 -7.54 -2.69
CA SER A 229 -19.96 -8.52 -1.75
C SER A 229 -19.41 -8.26 -0.33
N ASP A 230 -20.31 -8.27 0.66
CA ASP A 230 -19.92 -8.22 2.06
C ASP A 230 -19.34 -9.58 2.47
N VAL A 231 -18.31 -9.57 3.31
CA VAL A 231 -17.74 -10.77 3.92
C VAL A 231 -18.53 -11.04 5.19
N GLY A 232 -19.31 -12.13 5.19
CA GLY A 232 -20.18 -12.53 6.29
C GLY A 232 -19.43 -13.09 7.51
#